data_f92d555bce4e80d1615a6cd44fedb98b
#
_entry.id   f92d555bce4e80d1615a6cd44fedb98b
#
_cell.length_a   1.000
_cell.length_b   1.000
_cell.length_c   1.000
_cell.angle_alpha   90.00
_cell.angle_beta   90.00
_cell.angle_gamma   90.00
#
_symmetry.space_group_name_H-M   'P 1'
#
loop_
_entity.id
_entity.type
_entity.pdbx_description
1 polymer ?
#
loop_
_entity_poly.entity_id
_entity_poly.type
_entity_poly.pdbx_seq_one_letter_code
_entity_poly.pdbx_strand_id
1 'polypeptide(L)' 'EGGDVTRAFMRDAGEYARGTIDGTELLARTRRRYGLE' A
#
# COMPACT_ATOMS: atom_id res chain seq x y z
N GLU A 1 -8.49 12.60 -9.30
CA GLU A 1 -9.12 11.32 -9.17
C GLU A 1 -8.52 10.51 -8.05
N GLY A 2 -9.33 10.12 -7.14
CA GLY A 2 -8.87 9.32 -6.03
C GLY A 2 -8.71 7.84 -6.36
N GLY A 3 -9.15 7.45 -7.55
CA GLY A 3 -9.14 6.05 -7.91
C GLY A 3 -7.77 5.43 -7.95
N ASP A 4 -6.77 6.20 -8.36
CA ASP A 4 -5.42 5.68 -8.47
C ASP A 4 -4.87 5.28 -7.11
N VAL A 5 -5.11 6.09 -6.09
CA VAL A 5 -4.62 5.79 -4.75
C VAL A 5 -5.30 4.54 -4.20
N THR A 6 -6.61 4.47 -4.37
CA THR A 6 -7.35 3.31 -3.89
C THR A 6 -6.90 2.03 -4.57
N ARG A 7 -6.70 2.09 -5.88
CA ARG A 7 -6.29 0.91 -6.62
C ARG A 7 -4.90 0.45 -6.20
N ALA A 8 -3.99 1.40 -6.00
CA ALA A 8 -2.65 1.06 -5.59
C ALA A 8 -2.65 0.42 -4.21
N PHE A 9 -3.46 0.96 -3.30
CA PHE A 9 -3.55 0.38 -1.97
C PHE A 9 -4.09 -1.03 -2.02
N MET A 10 -5.11 -1.26 -2.85
CA MET A 10 -5.68 -2.60 -2.95
C MET A 10 -4.67 -3.59 -3.51
N ARG A 11 -3.83 -3.16 -4.43
CA ARG A 11 -2.79 -4.04 -4.94
C ARG A 11 -1.79 -4.39 -3.84
N ASP A 12 -1.37 -3.38 -3.07
CA ASP A 12 -0.43 -3.64 -1.98
C ASP A 12 -1.04 -4.53 -0.92
N ALA A 13 -2.31 -4.31 -0.60
CA ALA A 13 -3.00 -5.15 0.38
C ALA A 13 -3.07 -6.59 -0.10
N GLY A 14 -3.26 -6.79 -1.40
CA GLY A 14 -3.26 -8.12 -1.96
C GLY A 14 -1.91 -8.80 -1.83
N GLU A 15 -0.84 -8.07 -2.04
CA GLU A 15 0.50 -8.62 -1.87
C GLU A 15 0.76 -8.97 -0.41
N TYR A 16 0.26 -8.12 0.48
CA TYR A 16 0.39 -8.42 1.90
C TYR A 16 -0.34 -9.71 2.26
N ALA A 17 -1.54 -9.88 1.73
CA ALA A 17 -2.34 -11.06 2.01
C ALA A 17 -1.66 -12.32 1.47
N ARG A 18 -0.95 -12.20 0.36
CA ARG A 18 -0.24 -13.33 -0.23
C ARG A 18 1.11 -13.57 0.42
N GLY A 19 1.56 -12.66 1.28
CA GLY A 19 2.83 -12.82 1.94
C GLY A 19 4.01 -12.31 1.14
N THR A 20 3.76 -11.61 0.04
CA THR A 20 4.83 -11.06 -0.78
C THR A 20 5.54 -9.92 -0.05
N ILE A 21 4.78 -9.14 0.70
CA ILE A 21 5.33 -8.09 1.54
C ILE A 21 4.77 -8.26 2.95
N ASP A 22 5.46 -7.70 3.94
CA ASP A 22 4.97 -7.79 5.31
C ASP A 22 4.25 -6.50 5.69
N GLY A 23 3.76 -6.46 6.94
CA GLY A 23 3.01 -5.30 7.41
C GLY A 23 3.83 -4.04 7.44
N THR A 24 5.11 -4.16 7.80
CA THR A 24 6.00 -3.01 7.82
C THR A 24 6.15 -2.41 6.43
N GLU A 25 6.32 -3.26 5.43
CA GLU A 25 6.44 -2.78 4.07
C GLU A 25 5.15 -2.14 3.60
N LEU A 26 4.02 -2.74 3.95
CA LEU A 26 2.73 -2.17 3.57
C LEU A 26 2.56 -0.78 4.15
N LEU A 27 2.92 -0.61 5.42
CA LEU A 27 2.84 0.68 6.06
C LEU A 27 3.77 1.69 5.40
N ALA A 28 4.98 1.26 5.08
CA ALA A 28 5.95 2.16 4.47
C ALA A 28 5.45 2.66 3.12
N ARG A 29 4.84 1.77 2.34
CA ARG A 29 4.30 2.17 1.05
C ARG A 29 3.14 3.14 1.20
N THR A 30 2.29 2.90 2.19
CA THR A 30 1.16 3.78 2.44
C THR A 30 1.62 5.17 2.85
N ARG A 31 2.62 5.24 3.71
CA ARG A 31 3.13 6.53 4.15
C ARG A 31 3.71 7.32 2.99
N ARG A 32 4.49 6.66 2.15
CA ARG A 32 5.09 7.35 1.01
C ARG A 32 4.03 7.83 0.04
N ARG A 33 2.99 7.03 -0.14
CA ARG A 33 1.94 7.39 -1.09
C ARG A 33 1.18 8.61 -0.62
N TYR A 34 0.93 8.69 0.68
CA TYR A 34 0.17 9.81 1.22
C TYR A 34 1.05 10.96 1.68
N GLY A 35 2.36 10.79 1.60
CA GLY A 35 3.26 11.87 2.00
C GLY A 35 3.25 12.12 3.49
N LEU A 36 3.12 11.09 4.28
CA LEU A 36 3.05 11.22 5.73
C LEU A 36 4.42 11.18 6.39
N GLU A 37 5.45 11.25 5.61
CA GLU A 37 6.81 11.24 6.16
C GLU A 37 7.10 12.48 6.99
#